data_b7d7d8511ef4addeb419b88d4f8a3f3e
#
_entry.id   b7d7d8511ef4addeb419b88d4f8a3f3e
#
_cell.length_a   1.000
_cell.length_b   1.000
_cell.length_c   1.000
_cell.angle_alpha   90.00
_cell.angle_beta   90.00
_cell.angle_gamma   90.00
#
_symmetry.space_group_name_H-M   'P 1'
#
loop_
_entity.id
_entity.type
_entity.pdbx_description
1 polymer ?
#
loop_
_entity_poly.entity_id
_entity_poly.type
_entity_poly.pdbx_seq_one_letter_code
_entity_poly.pdbx_strand_id
1 'polypeptide(L)'
;EWQTGHRADGTSSKFNSYEYGADVSLEFPRLLFIDNYLTKRRLKKWQKGKRVIPYYTTPNTLLKAASNVLNRSGYFKRHIVSGELTYTIQPSATRLHQFSPLILQYEFMKDKSAAFNEVLQQSPYLMVSMADQFVPKMRYTFTYQSPSTYRNPIYWQTTVSEASNILALGYMAFGQRWKETGKKMFKNPFAQFLKVE
;
A
#
# COMPACT_ATOMS: atom_id res chain seq x y z
N GLU A 1 -12.63 17.39 5.21
CA GLU A 1 -11.94 18.65 5.49
C GLU A 1 -12.37 19.69 4.47
N TRP A 2 -12.76 20.87 4.94
CA TRP A 2 -13.21 21.99 4.10
C TRP A 2 -12.18 23.10 4.16
N GLN A 3 -11.68 23.55 3.01
CA GLN A 3 -10.79 24.70 2.92
C GLN A 3 -11.33 25.69 1.91
N THR A 4 -11.36 26.96 2.27
CA THR A 4 -11.66 28.04 1.33
C THR A 4 -10.54 28.13 0.30
N GLY A 5 -10.87 27.96 -0.97
CA GLY A 5 -9.88 27.96 -2.05
C GLY A 5 -9.90 29.26 -2.84
N HIS A 6 -8.71 29.71 -3.22
CA HIS A 6 -8.53 30.73 -4.27
C HIS A 6 -8.25 30.00 -5.59
N ARG A 7 -8.82 30.46 -6.67
CA ARG A 7 -8.47 29.97 -8.01
C ARG A 7 -7.10 30.48 -8.42
N ALA A 8 -6.44 29.75 -9.32
CA ALA A 8 -5.16 30.17 -9.88
C ALA A 8 -5.22 31.50 -10.63
N ASP A 9 -6.40 31.95 -11.07
CA ASP A 9 -6.66 33.23 -11.70
C ASP A 9 -6.85 34.40 -10.70
N GLY A 10 -6.67 34.17 -9.41
CA GLY A 10 -6.83 35.15 -8.36
C GLY A 10 -8.28 35.43 -7.94
N THR A 11 -9.27 34.79 -8.57
CA THR A 11 -10.67 34.95 -8.18
C THR A 11 -11.00 33.99 -7.02
N SER A 12 -11.81 34.46 -6.05
CA SER A 12 -12.30 33.59 -4.98
C SER A 12 -13.28 32.55 -5.55
N SER A 13 -13.01 31.28 -5.29
CA SER A 13 -13.95 30.22 -5.66
C SER A 13 -15.13 30.22 -4.69
N LYS A 14 -16.35 30.19 -5.22
CA LYS A 14 -17.57 29.94 -4.42
C LYS A 14 -17.61 28.52 -3.88
N PHE A 15 -16.82 27.60 -4.46
CA PHE A 15 -16.73 26.21 -4.03
C PHE A 15 -15.44 26.01 -3.27
N ASN A 16 -15.55 25.55 -2.05
CA ASN A 16 -14.40 25.17 -1.23
C ASN A 16 -13.71 23.92 -1.80
N SER A 17 -12.42 23.79 -1.52
CA SER A 17 -11.74 22.51 -1.72
C SER A 17 -12.32 21.47 -0.76
N TYR A 18 -12.56 20.27 -1.23
CA TYR A 18 -13.10 19.20 -0.42
C TYR A 18 -12.38 17.88 -0.71
N GLU A 19 -12.34 17.06 0.32
CA GLU A 19 -11.87 15.69 0.24
C GLU A 19 -12.93 14.77 0.83
N TYR A 20 -13.22 13.70 0.13
CA TYR A 20 -14.08 12.64 0.63
C TYR A 20 -13.53 11.28 0.20
N GLY A 21 -13.79 10.28 1.02
CA GLY A 21 -13.38 8.92 0.74
C GLY A 21 -14.33 7.94 1.38
N ALA A 22 -14.29 6.75 0.85
CA ALA A 22 -14.97 5.59 1.41
C ALA A 22 -14.02 4.41 1.39
N ASP A 23 -14.07 3.59 2.42
CA ASP A 23 -13.37 2.32 2.46
C ASP A 23 -14.30 1.19 2.95
N VAL A 24 -14.03 0.02 2.42
CA VAL A 24 -14.69 -1.23 2.80
C VAL A 24 -13.62 -2.24 3.16
N SER A 25 -13.78 -2.91 4.28
CA SER A 25 -12.88 -3.96 4.71
C SER A 25 -13.64 -5.24 5.06
N LEU A 26 -13.09 -6.37 4.64
CA LEU A 26 -13.58 -7.71 4.95
C LEU A 26 -12.47 -8.46 5.68
N GLU A 27 -12.79 -8.95 6.86
CA GLU A 27 -11.89 -9.75 7.67
C GLU A 27 -12.34 -11.21 7.72
N PHE A 28 -11.42 -12.11 7.40
CA PHE A 28 -11.64 -13.55 7.43
C PHE A 28 -10.77 -14.18 8.51
N PRO A 29 -11.33 -14.96 9.46
CA PRO A 29 -10.56 -15.61 10.52
C PRO A 29 -9.81 -16.85 10.02
N ARG A 30 -9.16 -16.73 8.87
CA ARG A 30 -8.31 -17.74 8.23
C ARG A 30 -7.38 -17.11 7.20
N LEU A 31 -6.35 -17.82 6.78
CA LEU A 31 -5.44 -17.36 5.72
C LEU A 31 -6.03 -17.74 4.35
N LEU A 32 -6.70 -16.80 3.68
CA LEU A 32 -7.23 -17.01 2.33
C LEU A 32 -6.09 -17.35 1.36
N PHE A 33 -6.36 -18.21 0.37
CA PHE A 33 -5.46 -18.65 -0.70
C PHE A 33 -4.28 -19.52 -0.25
N ILE A 34 -3.72 -19.32 0.96
CA ILE A 34 -2.52 -20.03 1.43
C ILE A 34 -2.80 -21.04 2.54
N ASP A 35 -3.99 -21.07 3.10
CA ASP A 35 -4.34 -21.94 4.23
C ASP A 35 -4.13 -23.43 3.90
N ASN A 36 -4.61 -23.88 2.75
CA ASN A 36 -4.43 -25.28 2.31
C ASN A 36 -2.95 -25.68 2.19
N TYR A 37 -2.10 -24.78 1.70
CA TYR A 37 -0.67 -25.04 1.56
C TYR A 37 0.01 -25.11 2.94
N LEU A 38 -0.27 -24.18 3.82
CA LEU A 38 0.30 -24.13 5.16
C LEU A 38 -0.17 -25.31 6.00
N THR A 39 -1.44 -25.67 5.92
CA THR A 39 -2.01 -26.83 6.60
C THR A 39 -1.36 -28.13 6.14
N LYS A 40 -1.21 -28.35 4.84
CA LYS A 40 -0.49 -29.50 4.29
C LYS A 40 0.97 -29.55 4.76
N ARG A 41 1.66 -28.39 4.80
CA ARG A 41 3.04 -28.30 5.26
C ARG A 41 3.16 -28.61 6.76
N ARG A 42 2.20 -28.17 7.57
CA ARG A 42 2.14 -28.48 9.02
C ARG A 42 1.88 -29.96 9.27
N LEU A 43 0.93 -30.57 8.54
CA LEU A 43 0.64 -32.01 8.60
C LEU A 43 1.87 -32.86 8.25
N LYS A 44 2.60 -32.52 7.18
CA LYS A 44 3.86 -33.19 6.83
C LYS A 44 4.91 -33.08 7.94
N LYS A 45 5.00 -31.93 8.63
CA LYS A 45 5.92 -31.76 9.77
C LYS A 45 5.51 -32.67 10.94
N TRP A 46 4.22 -32.70 11.24
CA TRP A 46 3.66 -33.53 12.30
C TRP A 46 3.89 -35.02 12.02
N GLN A 47 3.61 -35.48 10.81
CA GLN A 47 3.89 -36.87 10.36
C GLN A 47 5.38 -37.27 10.49
N LYS A 48 6.30 -36.28 10.37
CA LYS A 48 7.74 -36.50 10.56
C LYS A 48 8.18 -36.37 12.02
N GLY A 49 7.27 -36.38 12.99
CA GLY A 49 7.58 -36.22 14.42
C GLY A 49 8.12 -34.84 14.82
N LYS A 50 8.07 -33.85 13.93
CA LYS A 50 8.53 -32.50 14.27
C LYS A 50 7.44 -31.74 15.03
N ARG A 51 7.83 -31.06 16.09
CA ARG A 51 6.90 -30.23 16.88
C ARG A 51 6.26 -29.15 16.01
N VAL A 52 4.93 -29.14 15.95
CA VAL A 52 4.15 -28.09 15.29
C VAL A 52 3.62 -27.17 16.38
N ILE A 53 4.11 -25.93 16.42
CA ILE A 53 3.66 -24.93 17.38
C ILE A 53 2.33 -24.34 16.85
N PRO A 54 1.24 -24.40 17.61
CA PRO A 54 0.00 -23.74 17.23
C PRO A 54 0.20 -22.22 17.22
N TYR A 55 -0.61 -21.51 16.45
CA TYR A 55 -0.65 -20.04 16.53
C TYR A 55 -1.25 -19.62 17.89
N TYR A 56 -0.77 -18.50 18.42
CA TYR A 56 -1.30 -17.92 19.66
C TYR A 56 -2.74 -17.40 19.47
N THR A 57 -2.98 -16.74 18.34
CA THR A 57 -4.33 -16.33 17.91
C THR A 57 -4.63 -16.94 16.53
N THR A 58 -5.91 -17.04 16.20
CA THR A 58 -6.34 -17.46 14.86
C THR A 58 -5.78 -16.49 13.82
N PRO A 59 -5.00 -16.98 12.83
CA PRO A 59 -4.54 -16.14 11.74
C PRO A 59 -5.72 -15.55 10.97
N ASN A 60 -5.60 -14.30 10.55
CA ASN A 60 -6.64 -13.64 9.78
C ASN A 60 -6.13 -13.09 8.45
N THR A 61 -7.07 -12.83 7.56
CA THR A 61 -6.86 -12.14 6.29
C THR A 61 -7.78 -10.94 6.23
N LEU A 62 -7.19 -9.78 6.01
CA LEU A 62 -7.90 -8.52 5.77
C LEU A 62 -7.85 -8.20 4.27
N LEU A 63 -9.01 -8.04 3.67
CA LEU A 63 -9.19 -7.44 2.35
C LEU A 63 -9.73 -6.03 2.54
N LYS A 64 -9.03 -5.03 2.03
CA LYS A 64 -9.46 -3.63 2.09
C LYS A 64 -9.52 -3.05 0.70
N ALA A 65 -10.61 -2.35 0.38
CA ALA A 65 -10.74 -1.51 -0.80
C ALA A 65 -11.09 -0.10 -0.35
N ALA A 66 -10.41 0.90 -0.91
CA ALA A 66 -10.66 2.30 -0.57
C ALA A 66 -10.65 3.17 -1.82
N SER A 67 -11.46 4.22 -1.80
CA SER A 67 -11.50 5.24 -2.84
C SER A 67 -11.52 6.61 -2.17
N ASN A 68 -10.59 7.47 -2.58
CA ASN A 68 -10.47 8.85 -2.09
C ASN A 68 -10.52 9.81 -3.26
N VAL A 69 -11.23 10.92 -3.08
CA VAL A 69 -11.36 11.99 -4.06
C VAL A 69 -11.00 13.30 -3.40
N LEU A 70 -9.93 13.92 -3.87
CA LEU A 70 -9.51 15.25 -3.48
C LEU A 70 -9.84 16.24 -4.61
N ASN A 71 -10.73 17.18 -4.36
CA ASN A 71 -11.04 18.27 -5.26
C ASN A 71 -10.41 19.56 -4.76
N ARG A 72 -9.46 20.11 -5.51
CA ARG A 72 -8.91 21.45 -5.32
C ARG A 72 -9.59 22.39 -6.31
N SER A 73 -10.55 23.15 -5.82
CA SER A 73 -11.36 24.02 -6.65
C SER A 73 -10.51 24.97 -7.51
N GLY A 74 -10.72 24.95 -8.82
CA GLY A 74 -9.99 25.77 -9.77
C GLY A 74 -8.61 25.24 -10.19
N TYR A 75 -8.13 24.14 -9.62
CA TYR A 75 -6.84 23.55 -9.95
C TYR A 75 -6.97 22.14 -10.56
N PHE A 76 -7.39 21.16 -9.77
CA PHE A 76 -7.48 19.77 -10.21
C PHE A 76 -8.41 18.93 -9.33
N LYS A 77 -8.78 17.77 -9.85
CA LYS A 77 -9.46 16.72 -9.12
C LYS A 77 -8.63 15.45 -9.15
N ARG A 78 -8.19 14.98 -7.98
CA ARG A 78 -7.36 13.78 -7.81
C ARG A 78 -8.21 12.65 -7.27
N HIS A 79 -8.10 11.50 -7.91
CA HIS A 79 -8.73 10.27 -7.47
C HIS A 79 -7.64 9.28 -7.06
N ILE A 80 -7.83 8.63 -5.92
CA ILE A 80 -6.96 7.57 -5.42
C ILE A 80 -7.85 6.37 -5.17
N VAL A 81 -7.58 5.28 -5.85
CA VAL A 81 -8.26 4.00 -5.64
C VAL A 81 -7.21 3.01 -5.16
N SER A 82 -7.49 2.30 -4.08
CA SER A 82 -6.57 1.32 -3.52
C SER A 82 -7.25 0.03 -3.13
N GLY A 83 -6.49 -1.07 -3.25
CA GLY A 83 -6.88 -2.38 -2.78
C GLY A 83 -5.71 -3.00 -1.99
N GLU A 84 -5.99 -3.61 -0.85
CA GLU A 84 -4.99 -4.22 0.01
C GLU A 84 -5.44 -5.61 0.46
N LEU A 85 -4.50 -6.57 0.40
CA LEU A 85 -4.63 -7.89 0.99
C LEU A 85 -3.57 -8.01 2.08
N THR A 86 -3.98 -8.23 3.32
CA THR A 86 -3.08 -8.34 4.47
C THR A 86 -3.33 -9.64 5.24
N TYR A 87 -2.26 -10.37 5.51
CA TYR A 87 -2.24 -11.54 6.39
C TYR A 87 -1.67 -11.17 7.74
N THR A 88 -2.38 -11.52 8.80
CA THR A 88 -1.91 -11.34 10.18
C THR A 88 -1.72 -12.69 10.84
N ILE A 89 -0.52 -12.92 11.37
CA ILE A 89 -0.14 -14.18 12.03
C ILE A 89 0.54 -13.83 13.35
N GLN A 90 0.01 -14.37 14.43
CA GLN A 90 0.57 -14.22 15.78
C GLN A 90 1.02 -15.60 16.31
N PRO A 91 2.29 -15.96 16.16
CA PRO A 91 2.80 -17.24 16.61
C PRO A 91 2.99 -17.33 18.14
N SER A 92 3.10 -16.20 18.83
CA SER A 92 3.24 -16.10 20.28
C SER A 92 2.62 -14.80 20.80
N ALA A 93 2.39 -14.73 22.12
CA ALA A 93 1.87 -13.52 22.78
C ALA A 93 2.74 -12.28 22.52
N THR A 94 4.04 -12.47 22.27
CA THR A 94 5.03 -11.40 22.13
C THR A 94 5.37 -11.03 20.69
N ARG A 95 4.91 -11.80 19.69
CA ARG A 95 5.34 -11.61 18.29
C ARG A 95 4.14 -11.57 17.38
N LEU A 96 4.07 -10.52 16.57
CA LEU A 96 3.04 -10.32 15.54
C LEU A 96 3.72 -10.12 14.18
N HIS A 97 3.24 -10.81 13.19
CA HIS A 97 3.67 -10.69 11.80
C HIS A 97 2.47 -10.24 10.96
N GLN A 98 2.63 -9.15 10.24
CA GLN A 98 1.67 -8.69 9.26
C GLN A 98 2.35 -8.67 7.89
N PHE A 99 1.77 -9.35 6.94
CA PHE A 99 2.29 -9.43 5.59
C PHE A 99 1.23 -9.03 4.59
N SER A 100 1.48 -7.94 3.88
CA SER A 100 0.62 -7.46 2.79
C SER A 100 1.32 -7.74 1.44
N PRO A 101 1.06 -8.90 0.83
CA PRO A 101 1.70 -9.27 -0.44
C PRO A 101 1.23 -8.42 -1.61
N LEU A 102 0.07 -7.79 -1.49
CA LEU A 102 -0.54 -7.04 -2.56
C LEU A 102 -1.23 -5.80 -2.00
N ILE A 103 -0.65 -4.65 -2.28
CA ILE A 103 -1.22 -3.33 -2.07
C ILE A 103 -1.19 -2.64 -3.42
N LEU A 104 -2.33 -2.46 -4.04
CA LEU A 104 -2.49 -1.79 -5.32
C LEU A 104 -3.00 -0.38 -5.05
N GLN A 105 -2.32 0.63 -5.56
CA GLN A 105 -2.74 2.01 -5.47
C GLN A 105 -2.69 2.62 -6.86
N TYR A 106 -3.81 3.14 -7.32
CA TYR A 106 -3.93 3.87 -8.57
C TYR A 106 -4.35 5.29 -8.29
N GLU A 107 -3.51 6.22 -8.70
CA GLU A 107 -3.75 7.65 -8.60
C GLU A 107 -3.87 8.24 -9.99
N PHE A 108 -4.92 9.01 -10.20
CA PHE A 108 -5.12 9.71 -11.46
C PHE A 108 -5.79 11.07 -11.24
N MET A 109 -5.46 12.00 -12.12
CA MET A 109 -6.01 13.35 -12.07
C MET A 109 -6.99 13.59 -13.20
N LYS A 110 -8.12 14.20 -12.83
CA LYS A 110 -9.11 14.73 -13.76
C LYS A 110 -9.22 16.25 -13.61
N ASP A 111 -9.80 16.88 -14.62
CA ASP A 111 -10.21 18.28 -14.58
C ASP A 111 -9.09 19.25 -14.22
N LYS A 112 -7.88 19.07 -14.80
CA LYS A 112 -6.77 19.99 -14.66
C LYS A 112 -7.10 21.33 -15.34
N SER A 113 -7.04 22.44 -14.60
CA SER A 113 -7.25 23.78 -15.17
C SER A 113 -6.07 24.20 -16.05
N ALA A 114 -6.29 25.13 -16.99
CA ALA A 114 -5.23 25.68 -17.84
C ALA A 114 -4.13 26.33 -16.99
N ALA A 115 -4.49 27.15 -16.00
CA ALA A 115 -3.56 27.78 -15.09
C ALA A 115 -2.74 26.77 -14.28
N PHE A 116 -3.34 25.64 -13.87
CA PHE A 116 -2.60 24.57 -13.20
C PHE A 116 -1.61 23.87 -14.13
N ASN A 117 -1.98 23.68 -15.40
CA ASN A 117 -1.06 23.11 -16.39
C ASN A 117 0.16 24.02 -16.64
N GLU A 118 0.01 25.33 -16.62
CA GLU A 118 1.15 26.28 -16.69
C GLU A 118 2.08 26.13 -15.49
N VAL A 119 1.53 26.04 -14.28
CA VAL A 119 2.32 25.78 -13.06
C VAL A 119 3.07 24.44 -13.14
N LEU A 120 2.44 23.40 -13.68
CA LEU A 120 3.09 22.11 -13.88
C LEU A 120 4.25 22.19 -14.87
N GLN A 121 4.11 22.97 -15.96
CA GLN A 121 5.18 23.14 -16.94
C GLN A 121 6.38 23.90 -16.38
N GLN A 122 6.13 24.88 -15.50
CA GLN A 122 7.19 25.64 -14.82
C GLN A 122 7.93 24.86 -13.74
N SER A 123 7.34 23.79 -13.23
CA SER A 123 7.90 22.97 -12.14
C SER A 123 7.98 21.49 -12.51
N PRO A 124 9.10 21.02 -13.08
CA PRO A 124 9.27 19.62 -13.47
C PRO A 124 9.04 18.62 -12.32
N TYR A 125 9.39 19.01 -11.09
CA TYR A 125 9.15 18.20 -9.91
C TYR A 125 7.64 17.99 -9.65
N LEU A 126 6.84 19.04 -9.76
CA LEU A 126 5.39 18.94 -9.61
C LEU A 126 4.78 18.11 -10.75
N MET A 127 5.29 18.24 -11.96
CA MET A 127 4.83 17.45 -13.10
C MET A 127 4.99 15.94 -12.86
N VAL A 128 6.12 15.53 -12.28
CA VAL A 128 6.36 14.11 -11.93
C VAL A 128 5.50 13.66 -10.76
N SER A 129 5.40 14.47 -9.70
CA SER A 129 4.63 14.12 -8.50
C SER A 129 3.11 14.12 -8.71
N MET A 130 2.65 14.84 -9.73
CA MET A 130 1.24 14.97 -10.10
C MET A 130 0.86 14.17 -11.35
N ALA A 131 1.75 13.29 -11.81
CA ALA A 131 1.45 12.35 -12.89
C ALA A 131 0.54 11.23 -12.40
N ASP A 132 -0.24 10.67 -13.32
CA ASP A 132 -1.02 9.46 -13.02
C ASP A 132 -0.06 8.32 -12.74
N GLN A 133 -0.24 7.62 -11.63
CA GLN A 133 0.67 6.57 -11.18
C GLN A 133 -0.10 5.31 -10.78
N PHE A 134 0.48 4.18 -11.13
CA PHE A 134 0.09 2.90 -10.60
C PHE A 134 1.22 2.37 -9.71
N VAL A 135 0.92 2.15 -8.44
CA VAL A 135 1.94 1.79 -7.44
C VAL A 135 1.57 0.48 -6.76
N PRO A 136 2.01 -0.65 -7.31
CA PRO A 136 1.93 -1.92 -6.62
C PRO A 136 3.02 -1.98 -5.54
N LYS A 137 2.59 -2.27 -4.31
CA LYS A 137 3.46 -2.32 -3.12
C LYS A 137 3.32 -3.67 -2.44
N MET A 138 4.38 -4.06 -1.75
CA MET A 138 4.38 -5.14 -0.78
C MET A 138 4.89 -4.60 0.55
N ARG A 139 4.33 -5.05 1.66
CA ARG A 139 4.72 -4.61 3.00
C ARG A 139 4.79 -5.79 3.96
N TYR A 140 5.82 -5.79 4.76
CA TYR A 140 5.96 -6.72 5.87
C TYR A 140 6.25 -5.93 7.15
N THR A 141 5.45 -6.16 8.19
CA THR A 141 5.64 -5.56 9.50
C THR A 141 5.83 -6.66 10.53
N PHE A 142 6.92 -6.57 11.25
CA PHE A 142 7.21 -7.39 12.42
C PHE A 142 7.06 -6.55 13.68
N THR A 143 6.29 -7.03 14.65
CA THR A 143 6.13 -6.38 15.93
C THR A 143 6.53 -7.35 17.03
N TYR A 144 7.40 -6.90 17.91
CA TYR A 144 7.76 -7.57 19.15
C TYR A 144 7.33 -6.73 20.34
N GLN A 145 6.63 -7.36 21.27
CA GLN A 145 6.23 -6.73 22.53
C GLN A 145 6.59 -7.68 23.67
N SER A 146 7.46 -7.23 24.58
CA SER A 146 7.80 -8.02 25.76
C SER A 146 6.58 -8.13 26.68
N PRO A 147 6.51 -9.19 27.50
CA PRO A 147 5.44 -9.31 28.52
C PRO A 147 5.41 -8.09 29.44
N SER A 148 4.21 -7.65 29.81
CA SER A 148 4.01 -6.52 30.75
C SER A 148 4.54 -6.78 32.15
N THR A 149 4.82 -8.04 32.50
CA THR A 149 5.44 -8.44 33.77
C THR A 149 6.92 -8.08 33.86
N TYR A 150 7.56 -7.70 32.78
CA TYR A 150 8.97 -7.26 32.81
C TYR A 150 9.07 -5.87 33.41
N ARG A 151 10.11 -5.64 34.22
CA ARG A 151 10.38 -4.33 34.85
C ARG A 151 10.53 -3.21 33.82
N ASN A 152 11.12 -3.51 32.66
CA ASN A 152 11.30 -2.59 31.54
C ASN A 152 10.69 -3.25 30.28
N PRO A 153 9.41 -3.02 29.97
CA PRO A 153 8.78 -3.57 28.78
C PRO A 153 9.38 -2.93 27.53
N ILE A 154 9.70 -3.77 26.53
CA ILE A 154 10.26 -3.35 25.25
C ILE A 154 9.18 -3.54 24.19
N TYR A 155 8.95 -2.52 23.39
CA TYR A 155 8.19 -2.57 22.15
C TYR A 155 9.12 -2.27 20.99
N TRP A 156 9.13 -3.16 20.00
CA TRP A 156 9.91 -2.99 18.78
C TRP A 156 9.04 -3.33 17.58
N GLN A 157 9.00 -2.42 16.62
CA GLN A 157 8.32 -2.63 15.36
C GLN A 157 9.28 -2.30 14.22
N THR A 158 9.32 -3.18 13.22
CA THR A 158 10.09 -2.97 11.99
C THR A 158 9.14 -3.19 10.82
N THR A 159 9.11 -2.22 9.92
CA THR A 159 8.32 -2.30 8.69
C THR A 159 9.24 -2.21 7.47
N VAL A 160 9.14 -3.19 6.60
CA VAL A 160 9.80 -3.21 5.31
C VAL A 160 8.74 -3.08 4.23
N SER A 161 8.85 -2.05 3.43
CA SER A 161 7.95 -1.79 2.29
C SER A 161 8.74 -1.74 1.00
N GLU A 162 8.29 -2.46 0.01
CA GLU A 162 8.82 -2.38 -1.34
C GLU A 162 7.73 -1.96 -2.33
N ALA A 163 8.10 -1.27 -3.39
CA ALA A 163 7.21 -0.94 -4.47
C ALA A 163 7.82 -1.34 -5.80
N SER A 164 7.11 -2.19 -6.53
CA SER A 164 7.41 -2.59 -7.91
C SER A 164 8.77 -3.25 -8.17
N ASN A 165 9.61 -3.47 -7.14
CA ASN A 165 10.91 -4.13 -7.34
C ASN A 165 10.73 -5.60 -7.76
N ILE A 166 9.79 -6.31 -7.14
CA ILE A 166 9.46 -7.70 -7.49
C ILE A 166 8.88 -7.76 -8.91
N LEU A 167 8.05 -6.81 -9.31
CA LEU A 167 7.58 -6.71 -10.69
C LEU A 167 8.73 -6.46 -11.66
N ALA A 168 9.66 -5.57 -11.31
CA ALA A 168 10.84 -5.32 -12.12
C ALA A 168 11.71 -6.56 -12.26
N LEU A 169 11.87 -7.37 -11.21
CA LEU A 169 12.52 -8.68 -11.27
C LEU A 169 11.79 -9.64 -12.22
N GLY A 170 10.46 -9.64 -12.20
CA GLY A 170 9.65 -10.39 -13.16
C GLY A 170 9.91 -9.98 -14.59
N TYR A 171 9.93 -8.67 -14.88
CA TYR A 171 10.28 -8.17 -16.23
C TYR A 171 11.69 -8.56 -16.66
N MET A 172 12.66 -8.59 -15.73
CA MET A 172 14.01 -9.10 -16.02
C MET A 172 14.02 -10.58 -16.39
N ALA A 173 13.24 -11.40 -15.71
CA ALA A 173 13.12 -12.82 -16.04
C ALA A 173 12.55 -13.05 -17.45
N PHE A 174 11.79 -12.10 -17.97
CA PHE A 174 11.29 -12.09 -19.36
C PHE A 174 12.20 -11.33 -20.34
N GLY A 175 13.46 -11.02 -19.96
CA GLY A 175 14.48 -10.49 -20.85
C GLY A 175 14.60 -8.98 -20.93
N GLN A 176 13.88 -8.22 -20.12
CA GLN A 176 14.01 -6.75 -20.05
C GLN A 176 15.13 -6.33 -19.09
N ARG A 177 15.90 -5.28 -19.47
CA ARG A 177 16.98 -4.77 -18.63
C ARG A 177 16.43 -3.96 -17.45
N TRP A 178 17.09 -4.04 -16.28
CA TRP A 178 16.70 -3.28 -15.07
C TRP A 178 16.61 -1.76 -15.30
N LYS A 179 17.53 -1.21 -16.08
CA LYS A 179 17.64 0.24 -16.35
C LYS A 179 16.78 0.75 -17.51
N GLU A 180 15.95 -0.07 -18.14
CA GLU A 180 15.08 0.42 -19.20
C GLU A 180 14.07 1.43 -18.69
N THR A 181 14.24 2.70 -19.12
CA THR A 181 13.28 3.77 -18.95
C THR A 181 12.08 3.50 -19.86
N GLY A 182 11.04 2.90 -19.33
CA GLY A 182 9.86 2.59 -20.15
C GLY A 182 9.00 1.48 -19.60
N LYS A 183 9.35 0.94 -18.43
CA LYS A 183 8.52 -0.02 -17.75
C LYS A 183 7.20 0.63 -17.37
N LYS A 184 6.16 0.25 -18.09
CA LYS A 184 4.80 0.76 -17.87
C LYS A 184 3.89 -0.38 -17.50
N MET A 185 3.03 -0.17 -16.53
CA MET A 185 1.95 -1.06 -16.20
C MET A 185 0.64 -0.29 -16.41
N PHE A 186 -0.30 -0.87 -17.18
CA PHE A 186 -1.53 -0.18 -17.59
C PHE A 186 -1.28 1.19 -18.25
N LYS A 187 -0.22 1.30 -19.08
CA LYS A 187 0.24 2.52 -19.77
C LYS A 187 0.86 3.60 -18.87
N ASN A 188 0.87 3.42 -17.56
CA ASN A 188 1.43 4.38 -16.60
C ASN A 188 2.80 3.91 -16.08
N PRO A 189 3.76 4.83 -15.86
CA PRO A 189 5.02 4.51 -15.19
C PRO A 189 4.72 4.04 -13.76
N PHE A 190 5.53 3.14 -13.23
CA PHE A 190 5.42 2.72 -11.84
C PHE A 190 6.65 3.15 -11.04
N ALA A 191 6.41 3.60 -9.80
CA ALA A 191 7.46 3.97 -8.89
C ALA A 191 8.15 2.72 -8.32
N GLN A 192 9.48 2.78 -8.18
CA GLN A 192 10.29 1.74 -7.54
C GLN A 192 10.96 2.32 -6.30
N PHE A 193 10.73 1.72 -5.14
CA PHE A 193 11.44 2.06 -3.92
C PHE A 193 11.50 0.88 -2.94
N LEU A 194 12.46 0.96 -2.04
CA LEU A 194 12.53 0.13 -0.85
C LEU A 194 12.60 1.07 0.37
N LYS A 195 11.74 0.83 1.35
CA LYS A 195 11.68 1.60 2.59
C LYS A 195 11.75 0.66 3.78
N VAL A 196 12.61 0.99 4.74
CA VAL A 196 12.71 0.30 6.03
C VAL A 196 12.49 1.33 7.13
N GLU A 197 11.60 1.03 8.05
CA GLU A 197 11.22 1.88 9.18
C GLU A 197 11.34 1.11 10.49
#